data_65d30e25e6960aae9da63205d7eaee36
#
_entry.id   65d30e25e6960aae9da63205d7eaee36
#
_cell.length_a   1.000
_cell.length_b   1.000
_cell.length_c   1.000
_cell.angle_alpha   90.00
_cell.angle_beta   90.00
_cell.angle_gamma   90.00
#
_symmetry.space_group_name_H-M   'P 1'
#
loop_
_entity.id
_entity.type
_entity.pdbx_description
1 polymer ?
#
loop_
_entity_poly.entity_id
_entity_poly.type
_entity_poly.pdbx_seq_one_letter_code
_entity_poly.pdbx_strand_id
1 'polypeptide(L)'
;SLKNRSSFTDYKLQNDLNLLNNILKQNGFYFAKTQPLVKKNNENNSIDLNFSIELGQKAKIKTIQFIGDKKIKDRKLKNIIVSEESKFWKLISKKKFVDSNRIKLDEKLLKNYYKNNGYYNVKVYSSFAQLIDSNNFELVFNINAGEKFKFNNITLDIPKGFSKDDFQEISKTMNKLKGKTYSINRIDKILKEIDKIVIQKQFEFINASYTETLEAKNIDLNIKLTESRKEYVE
;
A
#
# COMPACT_ATOMS: atom_id res chain seq x y z
N SER A 1 18.21 4.75 19.23
CA SER A 1 18.79 3.41 19.38
C SER A 1 20.19 3.49 19.99
N LEU A 2 20.58 2.42 20.67
CA LEU A 2 21.94 2.25 21.19
C LEU A 2 22.88 1.94 20.02
N LYS A 3 23.99 2.68 19.95
CA LYS A 3 25.05 2.48 18.96
C LYS A 3 26.37 2.24 19.70
N ASN A 4 27.34 1.63 19.01
CA ASN A 4 28.70 1.52 19.56
C ASN A 4 29.20 2.88 20.05
N ARG A 5 29.79 2.92 21.22
CA ARG A 5 30.31 4.12 21.89
C ARG A 5 29.25 5.19 22.22
N SER A 6 27.96 4.83 22.32
CA SER A 6 26.91 5.73 22.79
C SER A 6 26.65 5.53 24.30
N SER A 7 26.12 6.57 24.98
CA SER A 7 25.71 6.43 26.37
C SER A 7 24.56 5.42 26.51
N PHE A 8 24.74 4.47 27.42
CA PHE A 8 23.71 3.51 27.81
C PHE A 8 22.69 4.16 28.73
N THR A 9 21.41 3.89 28.50
CA THR A 9 20.31 4.16 29.44
C THR A 9 19.27 3.07 29.31
N ASP A 10 18.57 2.72 30.39
CA ASP A 10 17.50 1.73 30.39
C ASP A 10 16.36 2.13 29.40
N TYR A 11 16.08 3.42 29.32
CA TYR A 11 15.11 3.94 28.35
C TYR A 11 15.48 3.59 26.88
N LYS A 12 16.74 3.79 26.49
CA LYS A 12 17.21 3.43 25.14
C LYS A 12 17.14 1.92 24.92
N LEU A 13 17.50 1.12 25.93
CA LEU A 13 17.42 -0.34 25.87
C LEU A 13 15.98 -0.80 25.63
N GLN A 14 15.01 -0.27 26.37
CA GLN A 14 13.59 -0.62 26.20
C GLN A 14 13.07 -0.22 24.82
N ASN A 15 13.46 0.93 24.31
CA ASN A 15 13.11 1.35 22.94
C ASN A 15 13.67 0.39 21.89
N ASP A 16 14.91 -0.05 22.02
CA ASP A 16 15.54 -0.97 21.09
C ASP A 16 14.91 -2.37 21.17
N LEU A 17 14.56 -2.86 22.37
CA LEU A 17 13.79 -4.09 22.56
C LEU A 17 12.42 -4.01 21.88
N ASN A 18 11.70 -2.90 22.05
CA ASN A 18 10.41 -2.69 21.42
C ASN A 18 10.54 -2.67 19.88
N LEU A 19 11.57 -2.00 19.37
CA LEU A 19 11.86 -1.96 17.94
C LEU A 19 12.17 -3.36 17.40
N LEU A 20 13.03 -4.12 18.08
CA LEU A 20 13.39 -5.49 17.72
C LEU A 20 12.16 -6.40 17.71
N ASN A 21 11.34 -6.36 18.77
CA ASN A 21 10.11 -7.16 18.86
C ASN A 21 9.12 -6.79 17.76
N ASN A 22 9.00 -5.51 17.39
CA ASN A 22 8.16 -5.08 16.27
C ASN A 22 8.67 -5.62 14.93
N ILE A 23 9.99 -5.59 14.70
CA ILE A 23 10.60 -6.16 13.49
C ILE A 23 10.34 -7.67 13.42
N LEU A 24 10.51 -8.40 14.52
CA LEU A 24 10.24 -9.84 14.59
C LEU A 24 8.77 -10.15 14.27
N LYS A 25 7.82 -9.41 14.88
CA LYS A 25 6.38 -9.54 14.59
C LYS A 25 6.05 -9.23 13.13
N GLN A 26 6.61 -8.16 12.55
CA GLN A 26 6.40 -7.81 11.14
C GLN A 26 6.84 -8.95 10.20
N ASN A 27 7.85 -9.72 10.61
CA ASN A 27 8.35 -10.90 9.89
C ASN A 27 7.65 -12.22 10.25
N GLY A 28 6.58 -12.15 11.04
CA GLY A 28 5.74 -13.30 11.41
C GLY A 28 6.19 -14.06 12.66
N PHE A 29 7.20 -13.61 13.36
CA PHE A 29 7.68 -14.23 14.61
C PHE A 29 6.97 -13.59 15.83
N TYR A 30 5.68 -13.84 15.96
CA TYR A 30 4.84 -13.24 17.02
C TYR A 30 5.16 -13.74 18.43
N PHE A 31 5.78 -14.91 18.53
CA PHE A 31 6.09 -15.59 19.79
C PHE A 31 7.59 -15.59 20.07
N ALA A 32 8.36 -14.80 19.35
CA ALA A 32 9.78 -14.65 19.61
C ALA A 32 10.00 -14.09 21.02
N LYS A 33 10.95 -14.68 21.76
CA LYS A 33 11.40 -14.19 23.05
C LYS A 33 12.71 -13.48 22.85
N THR A 34 12.81 -12.25 23.35
CA THR A 34 14.03 -11.44 23.29
C THR A 34 14.45 -11.08 24.71
N GLN A 35 15.70 -11.39 25.06
CA GLN A 35 16.26 -11.09 26.38
C GLN A 35 17.55 -10.30 26.20
N PRO A 36 17.67 -9.10 26.80
CA PRO A 36 18.92 -8.37 26.82
C PRO A 36 19.87 -8.97 27.87
N LEU A 37 21.10 -9.17 27.50
CA LEU A 37 22.18 -9.59 28.37
C LEU A 37 23.14 -8.41 28.52
N VAL A 38 23.07 -7.74 29.66
CA VAL A 38 23.84 -6.55 29.98
C VAL A 38 25.03 -6.95 30.88
N LYS A 39 26.25 -6.80 30.40
CA LYS A 39 27.48 -7.05 31.17
C LYS A 39 28.23 -5.74 31.36
N LYS A 40 28.40 -5.32 32.61
CA LYS A 40 29.16 -4.12 32.96
C LYS A 40 30.65 -4.47 33.06
N ASN A 41 31.50 -3.65 32.46
CA ASN A 41 32.93 -3.69 32.63
C ASN A 41 33.34 -2.46 33.42
N ASN A 42 33.72 -2.68 34.70
CA ASN A 42 34.06 -1.59 35.63
C ASN A 42 35.43 -0.99 35.34
N GLU A 43 36.35 -1.71 34.68
CA GLU A 43 37.71 -1.24 34.43
C GLU A 43 37.75 -0.10 33.40
N ASN A 44 36.88 -0.14 32.42
CA ASN A 44 36.81 0.86 31.32
C ASN A 44 35.49 1.61 31.30
N ASN A 45 34.64 1.45 32.33
CA ASN A 45 33.33 2.07 32.47
C ASN A 45 32.46 1.85 31.18
N SER A 46 32.49 0.64 30.64
CA SER A 46 31.71 0.27 29.47
C SER A 46 30.64 -0.79 29.77
N ILE A 47 29.72 -0.98 28.82
CA ILE A 47 28.68 -2.00 28.89
C ILE A 47 28.73 -2.80 27.60
N ASP A 48 28.83 -4.13 27.73
CA ASP A 48 28.57 -5.06 26.66
C ASP A 48 27.10 -5.44 26.65
N LEU A 49 26.42 -5.17 25.54
CA LEU A 49 25.01 -5.46 25.36
C LEU A 49 24.84 -6.53 24.28
N ASN A 50 24.32 -7.67 24.68
CA ASN A 50 23.96 -8.77 23.78
C ASN A 50 22.44 -9.03 23.87
N PHE A 51 21.83 -9.48 22.77
CA PHE A 51 20.45 -9.90 22.73
C PHE A 51 20.38 -11.40 22.45
N SER A 52 19.78 -12.16 23.39
CA SER A 52 19.41 -13.54 23.14
C SER A 52 18.03 -13.56 22.50
N ILE A 53 17.88 -14.24 21.33
CA ILE A 53 16.64 -14.26 20.56
C ILE A 53 16.26 -15.70 20.29
N GLU A 54 15.12 -16.12 20.84
CA GLU A 54 14.45 -17.38 20.50
C GLU A 54 13.30 -17.06 19.54
N LEU A 55 13.46 -17.36 18.24
CA LEU A 55 12.49 -16.97 17.21
C LEU A 55 11.14 -17.72 17.33
N GLY A 56 11.18 -18.99 17.72
CA GLY A 56 10.00 -19.84 17.67
C GLY A 56 9.52 -20.11 16.24
N GLN A 57 8.27 -20.57 16.11
CA GLN A 57 7.64 -20.83 14.82
C GLN A 57 6.97 -19.57 14.28
N LYS A 58 6.98 -19.43 12.94
CA LYS A 58 6.25 -18.35 12.26
C LYS A 58 4.74 -18.56 12.38
N ALA A 59 4.03 -17.46 12.64
CA ALA A 59 2.58 -17.40 12.62
C ALA A 59 2.05 -17.69 11.20
N LYS A 60 1.04 -18.59 11.11
CA LYS A 60 0.41 -19.00 9.84
C LYS A 60 -1.00 -18.42 9.74
N ILE A 61 -1.39 -18.01 8.54
CA ILE A 61 -2.76 -17.61 8.23
C ILE A 61 -3.58 -18.90 8.01
N LYS A 62 -4.47 -19.23 8.93
CA LYS A 62 -5.34 -20.41 8.82
C LYS A 62 -6.54 -20.13 7.94
N THR A 63 -7.18 -18.98 8.15
CA THR A 63 -8.37 -18.52 7.43
C THR A 63 -8.25 -17.08 7.01
N ILE A 64 -8.86 -16.74 5.87
CA ILE A 64 -9.01 -15.38 5.39
C ILE A 64 -10.49 -15.10 5.18
N GLN A 65 -11.00 -14.11 5.90
CA GLN A 65 -12.39 -13.68 5.83
C GLN A 65 -12.54 -12.27 5.27
N PHE A 66 -13.65 -12.03 4.60
CA PHE A 66 -14.07 -10.71 4.14
C PHE A 66 -15.43 -10.41 4.72
N ILE A 67 -15.54 -9.34 5.52
CA ILE A 67 -16.75 -8.94 6.21
C ILE A 67 -17.17 -7.52 5.82
N GLY A 68 -18.36 -7.09 6.24
CA GLY A 68 -18.91 -5.76 6.00
C GLY A 68 -19.67 -5.66 4.66
N ASP A 69 -19.86 -4.43 4.19
CA ASP A 69 -20.57 -4.13 2.93
C ASP A 69 -19.63 -4.32 1.72
N LYS A 70 -19.34 -5.57 1.38
CA LYS A 70 -18.31 -5.91 0.40
C LYS A 70 -18.75 -5.94 -1.06
N LYS A 71 -20.06 -5.99 -1.36
CA LYS A 71 -20.61 -5.98 -2.74
C LYS A 71 -20.03 -6.98 -3.75
N ILE A 72 -18.89 -7.62 -3.43
CA ILE A 72 -18.12 -8.53 -4.29
C ILE A 72 -17.96 -9.86 -3.57
N LYS A 73 -18.07 -10.96 -4.33
CA LYS A 73 -17.97 -12.33 -3.79
C LYS A 73 -16.55 -12.63 -3.26
N ASP A 74 -16.45 -13.31 -2.12
CA ASP A 74 -15.20 -13.66 -1.43
C ASP A 74 -14.20 -14.38 -2.33
N ARG A 75 -14.68 -15.31 -3.17
CA ARG A 75 -13.84 -16.02 -4.14
C ARG A 75 -13.08 -15.05 -5.07
N LYS A 76 -13.73 -13.93 -5.47
CA LYS A 76 -13.11 -12.92 -6.32
C LYS A 76 -12.07 -12.13 -5.52
N LEU A 77 -12.42 -11.75 -4.28
CA LEU A 77 -11.53 -11.02 -3.40
C LEU A 77 -10.28 -11.82 -3.03
N LYS A 78 -10.43 -13.13 -2.76
CA LYS A 78 -9.30 -14.04 -2.54
C LYS A 78 -8.32 -14.10 -3.70
N ASN A 79 -8.79 -13.91 -4.93
CA ASN A 79 -7.92 -13.88 -6.12
C ASN A 79 -7.19 -12.54 -6.33
N ILE A 80 -7.57 -11.48 -5.60
CA ILE A 80 -6.95 -10.15 -5.69
C ILE A 80 -5.78 -10.02 -4.73
N ILE A 81 -5.86 -10.65 -3.56
CA ILE A 81 -4.85 -10.56 -2.52
C ILE A 81 -3.68 -11.52 -2.78
N VAL A 82 -2.53 -11.21 -2.18
CA VAL A 82 -1.30 -12.00 -2.24
C VAL A 82 -1.24 -13.02 -1.10
N SER A 83 -1.78 -12.67 0.09
CA SER A 83 -1.82 -13.58 1.24
C SER A 83 -2.65 -14.82 0.95
N GLU A 84 -2.22 -15.96 1.47
CA GLU A 84 -2.85 -17.25 1.25
C GLU A 84 -3.13 -17.98 2.56
N GLU A 85 -4.21 -18.75 2.57
CA GLU A 85 -4.50 -19.68 3.67
C GLU A 85 -3.48 -20.82 3.69
N SER A 86 -3.04 -21.20 4.89
CA SER A 86 -2.18 -22.36 5.11
C SER A 86 -2.95 -23.65 4.88
N LYS A 87 -2.57 -24.41 3.85
CA LYS A 87 -3.14 -25.70 3.51
C LYS A 87 -2.04 -26.76 3.48
N PHE A 88 -2.37 -28.03 3.82
CA PHE A 88 -1.38 -29.09 3.95
C PHE A 88 -0.60 -29.37 2.64
N TRP A 89 -1.21 -29.14 1.47
CA TRP A 89 -0.53 -29.29 0.16
C TRP A 89 0.28 -28.07 -0.29
N LYS A 90 0.19 -26.94 0.42
CA LYS A 90 0.96 -25.73 0.13
C LYS A 90 2.22 -25.66 1.02
N LEU A 91 3.07 -26.65 0.97
CA LEU A 91 4.24 -26.76 1.86
C LEU A 91 5.27 -25.64 1.61
N ILE A 92 5.50 -25.27 0.36
CA ILE A 92 6.59 -24.36 -0.05
C ILE A 92 6.18 -22.87 -0.02
N SER A 93 4.87 -22.57 -0.06
CA SER A 93 4.42 -21.18 -0.14
C SER A 93 4.77 -20.37 1.12
N LYS A 94 5.49 -19.27 0.95
CA LYS A 94 5.77 -18.30 2.02
C LYS A 94 4.58 -17.36 2.27
N LYS A 95 3.60 -17.30 1.36
CA LYS A 95 2.43 -16.41 1.42
C LYS A 95 1.42 -16.78 2.51
N LYS A 96 1.56 -17.98 3.07
CA LYS A 96 0.75 -18.49 4.19
C LYS A 96 1.15 -18.00 5.57
N PHE A 97 2.31 -17.36 5.71
CA PHE A 97 2.75 -16.80 6.99
C PHE A 97 2.22 -15.38 7.17
N VAL A 98 1.99 -14.96 8.41
CA VAL A 98 1.61 -13.57 8.70
C VAL A 98 2.79 -12.65 8.37
N ASP A 99 2.53 -11.62 7.58
CA ASP A 99 3.50 -10.62 7.16
C ASP A 99 2.76 -9.27 7.02
N SER A 100 3.07 -8.34 7.89
CA SER A 100 2.35 -7.07 7.97
C SER A 100 2.48 -6.22 6.69
N ASN A 101 3.62 -6.29 6.00
CA ASN A 101 3.82 -5.54 4.77
C ASN A 101 2.98 -6.12 3.63
N ARG A 102 2.92 -7.46 3.55
CA ARG A 102 2.06 -8.14 2.57
C ARG A 102 0.58 -7.88 2.84
N ILE A 103 0.15 -7.89 4.12
CA ILE A 103 -1.24 -7.57 4.49
C ILE A 103 -1.60 -6.12 4.08
N LYS A 104 -0.70 -5.15 4.28
CA LYS A 104 -0.88 -3.77 3.78
C LYS A 104 -0.95 -3.71 2.25
N LEU A 105 -0.17 -4.53 1.56
CA LEU A 105 -0.26 -4.66 0.11
C LEU A 105 -1.62 -5.22 -0.31
N ASP A 106 -2.12 -6.23 0.39
CA ASP A 106 -3.44 -6.82 0.13
C ASP A 106 -4.57 -5.78 0.30
N GLU A 107 -4.52 -4.95 1.35
CA GLU A 107 -5.46 -3.83 1.50
C GLU A 107 -5.41 -2.86 0.30
N LYS A 108 -4.20 -2.52 -0.16
CA LYS A 108 -4.01 -1.63 -1.31
C LYS A 108 -4.56 -2.27 -2.59
N LEU A 109 -4.30 -3.56 -2.81
CA LEU A 109 -4.82 -4.30 -3.97
C LEU A 109 -6.35 -4.35 -3.96
N LEU A 110 -6.95 -4.64 -2.80
CA LEU A 110 -8.40 -4.62 -2.64
C LEU A 110 -8.97 -3.22 -2.92
N LYS A 111 -8.42 -2.16 -2.30
CA LYS A 111 -8.86 -0.77 -2.53
C LYS A 111 -8.79 -0.41 -4.03
N ASN A 112 -7.68 -0.73 -4.70
CA ASN A 112 -7.52 -0.46 -6.12
C ASN A 112 -8.53 -1.24 -6.97
N TYR A 113 -8.77 -2.52 -6.63
CA TYR A 113 -9.77 -3.33 -7.32
C TYR A 113 -11.17 -2.73 -7.20
N TYR A 114 -11.58 -2.31 -6.00
CA TYR A 114 -12.87 -1.66 -5.78
C TYR A 114 -12.98 -0.33 -6.54
N LYS A 115 -11.95 0.52 -6.47
CA LYS A 115 -11.91 1.79 -7.23
C LYS A 115 -12.03 1.55 -8.74
N ASN A 116 -11.41 0.49 -9.26
CA ASN A 116 -11.54 0.11 -10.67
C ASN A 116 -12.92 -0.40 -11.07
N ASN A 117 -13.76 -0.73 -10.10
CA ASN A 117 -15.14 -1.15 -10.28
C ASN A 117 -16.15 -0.07 -9.86
N GLY A 118 -15.71 1.17 -9.70
CA GLY A 118 -16.55 2.34 -9.43
C GLY A 118 -16.70 2.71 -7.98
N TYR A 119 -16.21 1.93 -7.04
CA TYR A 119 -16.36 2.20 -5.61
C TYR A 119 -15.27 3.17 -5.13
N TYR A 120 -15.43 4.44 -5.43
CA TYR A 120 -14.44 5.49 -5.17
C TYR A 120 -14.08 5.61 -3.69
N ASN A 121 -15.09 5.66 -2.81
CA ASN A 121 -14.96 5.88 -1.37
C ASN A 121 -14.72 4.59 -0.58
N VAL A 122 -14.34 3.48 -1.23
CA VAL A 122 -14.10 2.22 -0.55
C VAL A 122 -13.12 2.35 0.61
N LYS A 123 -13.50 1.78 1.75
CA LYS A 123 -12.64 1.63 2.91
C LYS A 123 -12.34 0.14 3.10
N VAL A 124 -11.07 -0.20 3.28
CA VAL A 124 -10.63 -1.56 3.56
C VAL A 124 -9.66 -1.48 4.72
N TYR A 125 -9.93 -2.25 5.75
CA TYR A 125 -9.09 -2.42 6.93
C TYR A 125 -8.83 -3.90 7.14
N SER A 126 -7.62 -4.25 7.57
CA SER A 126 -7.32 -5.61 7.99
C SER A 126 -7.15 -5.68 9.50
N SER A 127 -7.50 -6.82 10.05
CA SER A 127 -7.18 -7.24 11.40
C SER A 127 -6.80 -8.72 11.38
N PHE A 128 -6.03 -9.13 12.37
CA PHE A 128 -5.74 -10.55 12.56
C PHE A 128 -5.75 -10.88 14.04
N ALA A 129 -6.27 -12.07 14.36
CA ALA A 129 -6.35 -12.60 15.70
C ALA A 129 -5.70 -13.98 15.76
N GLN A 130 -4.96 -14.25 16.85
CA GLN A 130 -4.43 -15.57 17.10
C GLN A 130 -5.58 -16.54 17.40
N LEU A 131 -5.58 -17.71 16.78
CA LEU A 131 -6.47 -18.80 17.17
C LEU A 131 -5.91 -19.47 18.44
N ILE A 132 -6.81 -19.85 19.35
CA ILE A 132 -6.46 -20.40 20.67
C ILE A 132 -5.50 -21.58 20.52
N ASP A 133 -4.45 -21.58 21.35
CA ASP A 133 -3.43 -22.64 21.49
C ASP A 133 -2.67 -23.03 20.21
N SER A 134 -2.51 -22.09 19.27
CA SER A 134 -1.80 -22.39 18.03
C SER A 134 -1.01 -21.23 17.49
N ASN A 135 -0.03 -21.53 16.61
CA ASN A 135 0.65 -20.52 15.79
C ASN A 135 -0.20 -20.08 14.58
N ASN A 136 -1.51 -20.37 14.60
CA ASN A 136 -2.44 -20.04 13.53
C ASN A 136 -3.14 -18.71 13.83
N PHE A 137 -3.38 -17.96 12.78
CA PHE A 137 -4.08 -16.67 12.82
C PHE A 137 -5.23 -16.67 11.82
N GLU A 138 -6.26 -15.96 12.16
CA GLU A 138 -7.33 -15.56 11.26
C GLU A 138 -7.01 -14.15 10.76
N LEU A 139 -7.05 -13.96 9.44
CA LEU A 139 -6.92 -12.65 8.78
C LEU A 139 -8.29 -12.21 8.31
N VAL A 140 -8.74 -11.05 8.77
CA VAL A 140 -10.05 -10.49 8.44
C VAL A 140 -9.86 -9.17 7.70
N PHE A 141 -10.47 -9.05 6.52
CA PHE A 141 -10.62 -7.78 5.81
C PHE A 141 -12.04 -7.26 6.01
N ASN A 142 -12.16 -6.13 6.73
CA ASN A 142 -13.42 -5.40 6.87
C ASN A 142 -13.52 -4.39 5.75
N ILE A 143 -14.55 -4.53 4.91
CA ILE A 143 -14.73 -3.76 3.69
C ILE A 143 -16.02 -2.95 3.80
N ASN A 144 -15.93 -1.66 3.56
CA ASN A 144 -17.06 -0.80 3.28
C ASN A 144 -16.92 -0.27 1.85
N ALA A 145 -17.61 -0.91 0.91
CA ALA A 145 -17.51 -0.58 -0.51
C ALA A 145 -18.13 0.79 -0.82
N GLY A 146 -19.21 1.15 -0.11
CA GLY A 146 -19.99 2.35 -0.39
C GLY A 146 -20.72 2.28 -1.73
N GLU A 147 -20.94 3.44 -2.32
CA GLU A 147 -21.68 3.62 -3.57
C GLU A 147 -20.77 3.59 -4.81
N LYS A 148 -21.36 3.31 -5.97
CA LYS A 148 -20.67 3.41 -7.26
C LYS A 148 -20.72 4.82 -7.81
N PHE A 149 -19.60 5.27 -8.32
CA PHE A 149 -19.40 6.56 -8.97
C PHE A 149 -19.20 6.40 -10.49
N LYS A 150 -19.52 7.45 -11.23
CA LYS A 150 -19.28 7.57 -12.67
C LYS A 150 -18.50 8.83 -12.98
N PHE A 151 -17.75 8.81 -14.06
CA PHE A 151 -17.17 10.03 -14.59
C PHE A 151 -18.27 10.95 -15.14
N ASN A 152 -18.17 12.23 -14.80
CA ASN A 152 -19.04 13.28 -15.35
C ASN A 152 -18.25 14.15 -16.33
N ASN A 153 -17.70 15.27 -15.90
CA ASN A 153 -16.85 16.09 -16.74
C ASN A 153 -15.39 15.67 -16.63
N ILE A 154 -14.71 15.63 -17.75
CA ILE A 154 -13.27 15.37 -17.78
C ILE A 154 -12.64 16.46 -18.61
N THR A 155 -11.76 17.26 -18.00
CA THR A 155 -11.09 18.41 -18.64
C THR A 155 -9.58 18.19 -18.69
N LEU A 156 -8.95 18.80 -19.68
CA LEU A 156 -7.50 18.82 -19.85
C LEU A 156 -7.04 20.26 -19.95
N ASP A 157 -6.29 20.70 -18.95
CA ASP A 157 -5.66 22.03 -18.93
C ASP A 157 -4.25 21.92 -19.52
N ILE A 158 -4.05 22.62 -20.63
CA ILE A 158 -2.80 22.64 -21.38
C ILE A 158 -2.12 24.00 -21.18
N PRO A 159 -0.81 24.07 -20.83
CA PRO A 159 -0.10 25.32 -20.65
C PRO A 159 -0.06 26.17 -21.95
N LYS A 160 0.09 27.48 -21.80
CA LYS A 160 0.32 28.39 -22.93
C LYS A 160 1.63 28.01 -23.63
N GLY A 161 1.58 27.90 -24.96
CA GLY A 161 2.74 27.47 -25.78
C GLY A 161 2.65 26.07 -26.34
N PHE A 162 1.68 25.26 -25.90
CA PHE A 162 1.41 23.92 -26.45
C PHE A 162 0.14 23.93 -27.29
N SER A 163 0.17 23.22 -28.43
CA SER A 163 -1.00 23.12 -29.29
C SER A 163 -2.03 22.13 -28.72
N LYS A 164 -3.30 22.54 -28.70
CA LYS A 164 -4.39 21.63 -28.35
C LYS A 164 -4.52 20.44 -29.32
N ASP A 165 -4.07 20.62 -30.55
CA ASP A 165 -4.13 19.59 -31.60
C ASP A 165 -3.22 18.40 -31.27
N ASP A 166 -2.11 18.63 -30.58
CA ASP A 166 -1.22 17.57 -30.12
C ASP A 166 -1.91 16.59 -29.14
N PHE A 167 -2.94 17.05 -28.43
CA PHE A 167 -3.69 16.29 -27.43
C PHE A 167 -5.11 15.94 -27.88
N GLN A 168 -5.43 16.05 -29.18
CA GLN A 168 -6.77 15.80 -29.70
C GLN A 168 -7.25 14.37 -29.45
N GLU A 169 -6.37 13.36 -29.61
CA GLU A 169 -6.69 11.95 -29.35
C GLU A 169 -6.98 11.69 -27.84
N ILE A 170 -6.26 12.38 -26.95
CA ILE A 170 -6.52 12.34 -25.51
C ILE A 170 -7.92 12.89 -25.23
N SER A 171 -8.25 14.06 -25.80
CA SER A 171 -9.58 14.69 -25.65
C SER A 171 -10.70 13.76 -26.13
N LYS A 172 -10.50 13.05 -27.24
CA LYS A 172 -11.47 12.04 -27.74
C LYS A 172 -11.61 10.88 -26.76
N THR A 173 -10.50 10.40 -26.19
CA THR A 173 -10.50 9.30 -25.21
C THR A 173 -11.22 9.74 -23.93
N MET A 174 -10.98 10.95 -23.46
CA MET A 174 -11.65 11.53 -22.28
C MET A 174 -13.16 11.64 -22.49
N ASN A 175 -13.59 12.14 -23.63
CA ASN A 175 -15.02 12.27 -23.96
C ASN A 175 -15.76 10.92 -23.96
N LYS A 176 -15.10 9.83 -24.40
CA LYS A 176 -15.65 8.47 -24.35
C LYS A 176 -15.84 7.94 -22.92
N LEU A 177 -15.18 8.52 -21.92
CA LEU A 177 -15.31 8.11 -20.53
C LEU A 177 -16.47 8.77 -19.80
N LYS A 178 -17.02 9.88 -20.30
CA LYS A 178 -18.19 10.54 -19.70
C LYS A 178 -19.34 9.57 -19.52
N GLY A 179 -19.91 9.53 -18.31
CA GLY A 179 -20.98 8.60 -17.92
C GLY A 179 -20.54 7.15 -17.66
N LYS A 180 -19.28 6.79 -17.94
CA LYS A 180 -18.76 5.45 -17.63
C LYS A 180 -18.46 5.32 -16.15
N THR A 181 -18.51 4.08 -15.66
CA THR A 181 -18.12 3.76 -14.26
C THR A 181 -16.71 4.26 -13.98
N TYR A 182 -16.53 4.91 -12.83
CA TYR A 182 -15.22 5.34 -12.35
C TYR A 182 -14.22 4.17 -12.31
N SER A 183 -12.98 4.46 -12.68
CA SER A 183 -11.88 3.51 -12.63
C SER A 183 -10.55 4.26 -12.61
N ILE A 184 -9.75 4.04 -11.56
CA ILE A 184 -8.42 4.64 -11.45
C ILE A 184 -7.50 4.19 -12.60
N ASN A 185 -7.61 2.95 -13.06
CA ASN A 185 -6.83 2.45 -14.21
C ASN A 185 -7.13 3.19 -15.52
N ARG A 186 -8.33 3.77 -15.66
CA ARG A 186 -8.65 4.58 -16.85
C ARG A 186 -7.95 5.93 -16.81
N ILE A 187 -7.82 6.51 -15.63
CA ILE A 187 -7.05 7.74 -15.40
C ILE A 187 -5.58 7.47 -15.69
N ASP A 188 -5.02 6.40 -15.10
CA ASP A 188 -3.62 6.00 -15.34
C ASP A 188 -3.31 5.75 -16.83
N LYS A 189 -4.27 5.23 -17.59
CA LYS A 189 -4.12 5.06 -19.05
C LYS A 189 -4.02 6.39 -19.75
N ILE A 190 -4.89 7.35 -19.40
CA ILE A 190 -4.84 8.70 -20.00
C ILE A 190 -3.49 9.36 -19.69
N LEU A 191 -3.04 9.30 -18.43
CA LEU A 191 -1.75 9.88 -18.03
C LEU A 191 -0.59 9.25 -18.82
N LYS A 192 -0.58 7.93 -18.99
CA LYS A 192 0.42 7.22 -19.80
C LYS A 192 0.37 7.58 -21.28
N GLU A 193 -0.81 7.86 -21.82
CA GLU A 193 -0.94 8.35 -23.20
C GLU A 193 -0.41 9.76 -23.34
N ILE A 194 -0.67 10.63 -22.36
CA ILE A 194 -0.08 11.97 -22.29
C ILE A 194 1.45 11.87 -22.23
N ASP A 195 2.01 11.05 -21.35
CA ASP A 195 3.46 10.85 -21.23
C ASP A 195 4.08 10.41 -22.57
N LYS A 196 3.41 9.55 -23.34
CA LYS A 196 3.88 9.14 -24.67
C LYS A 196 3.92 10.31 -25.65
N ILE A 197 2.90 11.17 -25.64
CA ILE A 197 2.87 12.36 -26.51
C ILE A 197 4.00 13.31 -26.12
N VAL A 198 4.18 13.56 -24.83
CA VAL A 198 5.25 14.40 -24.27
C VAL A 198 6.63 13.91 -24.76
N ILE A 199 6.88 12.62 -24.71
CA ILE A 199 8.14 12.02 -25.17
C ILE A 199 8.27 12.12 -26.70
N GLN A 200 7.23 11.76 -27.47
CA GLN A 200 7.25 11.78 -28.93
C GLN A 200 7.45 13.17 -29.54
N LYS A 201 6.88 14.18 -28.87
CA LYS A 201 6.97 15.59 -29.30
C LYS A 201 8.21 16.29 -28.73
N GLN A 202 9.01 15.58 -27.92
CA GLN A 202 10.20 16.12 -27.23
C GLN A 202 9.86 17.34 -26.36
N PHE A 203 8.69 17.35 -25.75
CA PHE A 203 8.29 18.37 -24.80
C PHE A 203 9.10 18.18 -23.51
N GLU A 204 10.05 19.07 -23.27
CA GLU A 204 10.86 19.03 -22.05
C GLU A 204 10.04 19.54 -20.85
N PHE A 205 10.23 18.87 -19.69
CA PHE A 205 9.74 19.34 -18.40
C PHE A 205 8.22 19.42 -18.22
N ILE A 206 7.41 18.63 -18.97
CA ILE A 206 5.97 18.54 -18.73
C ILE A 206 5.67 17.45 -17.73
N ASN A 207 4.90 17.80 -16.69
CA ASN A 207 4.32 16.88 -15.73
C ASN A 207 2.80 16.89 -15.85
N ALA A 208 2.19 15.70 -15.90
CA ALA A 208 0.75 15.55 -15.84
C ALA A 208 0.31 15.22 -14.41
N SER A 209 -0.65 15.97 -13.90
CA SER A 209 -1.31 15.73 -12.61
C SER A 209 -2.82 15.74 -12.80
N TYR A 210 -3.56 15.24 -11.83
CA TYR A 210 -5.02 15.32 -11.90
C TYR A 210 -5.63 15.64 -10.54
N THR A 211 -6.82 16.24 -10.58
CA THR A 211 -7.67 16.46 -9.42
C THR A 211 -9.05 15.87 -9.67
N GLU A 212 -9.67 15.37 -8.62
CA GLU A 212 -11.00 14.77 -8.64
C GLU A 212 -11.92 15.59 -7.75
N THR A 213 -13.07 15.99 -8.29
CA THR A 213 -14.13 16.67 -7.52
C THR A 213 -15.37 15.79 -7.52
N LEU A 214 -15.92 15.57 -6.33
CA LEU A 214 -17.11 14.74 -6.16
C LEU A 214 -18.35 15.59 -6.17
N GLU A 215 -19.32 15.21 -6.99
CA GLU A 215 -20.64 15.80 -7.02
C GLU A 215 -21.70 14.68 -7.02
N ALA A 216 -22.37 14.51 -5.88
CA ALA A 216 -23.28 13.39 -5.64
C ALA A 216 -22.61 12.02 -5.92
N LYS A 217 -23.03 11.28 -6.97
CA LYS A 217 -22.43 10.00 -7.39
C LYS A 217 -21.58 10.13 -8.64
N ASN A 218 -21.14 11.34 -8.94
CA ASN A 218 -20.33 11.66 -10.10
C ASN A 218 -18.96 12.18 -9.68
N ILE A 219 -18.00 12.02 -10.56
CA ILE A 219 -16.62 12.51 -10.39
C ILE A 219 -16.28 13.37 -11.61
N ASP A 220 -15.99 14.63 -11.34
CA ASP A 220 -15.35 15.50 -12.30
C ASP A 220 -13.83 15.33 -12.18
N LEU A 221 -13.19 15.10 -13.31
CA LEU A 221 -11.74 14.89 -13.40
C LEU A 221 -11.12 16.06 -14.16
N ASN A 222 -10.20 16.76 -13.52
CA ASN A 222 -9.39 17.77 -14.19
C ASN A 222 -7.94 17.26 -14.27
N ILE A 223 -7.47 17.05 -15.50
CA ILE A 223 -6.08 16.71 -15.78
C ILE A 223 -5.36 18.00 -16.15
N LYS A 224 -4.28 18.30 -15.46
CA LYS A 224 -3.49 19.51 -15.65
C LYS A 224 -2.08 19.15 -16.08
N LEU A 225 -1.66 19.71 -17.20
CA LEU A 225 -0.26 19.70 -17.62
C LEU A 225 0.44 20.93 -17.05
N THR A 226 1.58 20.72 -16.45
CA THR A 226 2.41 21.81 -15.89
C THR A 226 3.82 21.71 -16.42
N GLU A 227 4.39 22.84 -16.76
CA GLU A 227 5.79 22.95 -17.12
C GLU A 227 6.62 23.13 -15.84
N SER A 228 7.57 22.22 -15.57
CA SER A 228 8.51 22.36 -14.47
C SER A 228 9.67 23.26 -14.87
N ARG A 229 10.17 24.07 -13.93
CA ARG A 229 11.35 24.91 -14.14
C ARG A 229 12.60 24.04 -14.28
N LYS A 230 13.51 24.42 -15.17
CA LYS A 230 14.86 23.84 -15.22
C LYS A 230 15.59 24.21 -13.94
N GLU A 231 15.93 23.24 -13.11
CA GLU A 231 16.89 23.43 -12.03
C GLU A 231 18.24 22.94 -12.56
N TYR A 232 19.22 23.83 -12.64
CA TYR A 232 20.59 23.47 -12.97
C TYR A 232 21.31 23.14 -11.66
N VAL A 233 21.97 21.98 -11.60
CA VAL A 233 22.91 21.66 -10.53
C VAL A 233 24.22 22.34 -10.88
N GLU A 234 24.66 23.30 -10.04
CA GLU A 234 25.99 23.89 -10.11
C GLU A 234 27.06 22.92 -9.55
#